data_aac8a1f4e09f28d669eccf88f652676f
#
_entry.id   aac8a1f4e09f28d669eccf88f652676f
#
_cell.length_a   1.000
_cell.length_b   1.000
_cell.length_c   1.000
_cell.angle_alpha   90.00
_cell.angle_beta   90.00
_cell.angle_gamma   90.00
#
_symmetry.space_group_name_H-M   'P 1'
#
loop_
_entity.id
_entity.type
_entity.pdbx_description
1 polymer ?
#
loop_
_entity_poly.entity_id
_entity_poly.type
_entity_poly.pdbx_seq_one_letter_code
_entity_poly.pdbx_strand_id
1 'polypeptide(L)'
;SSMHAVGLFRKSVENYITTTGQDQQFEGLPDIYQGPRWNEAVTALTAAGEQATDSAIYNYFIDNGYADENGVVTPNADDPLITWRTTQPGNSSDSKTVEGIELAIQHTFGDTGFGFGANATLVDGDVEYDPYNLNEQDPLVGISDSANFQVFYEKEGLSVKVTYAWRSDYVVGIGQAQGSSDNPATQFDTFGQVDASINYDVNEHLTVFLEGVNINDETERGYGRFEEQFLFARLYGPRYTLGARYTF
;
A
#
# COMPACT_ATOMS: atom_id res chain seq x y z
N SER A 1 20.38 -3.54 -36.15
CA SER A 1 20.25 -4.82 -35.41
C SER A 1 18.97 -4.80 -34.55
N SER A 2 18.44 -6.00 -34.25
CA SER A 2 17.23 -6.14 -33.41
C SER A 2 17.47 -7.19 -32.35
N MET A 3 16.89 -6.97 -31.18
CA MET A 3 16.81 -7.92 -30.09
C MET A 3 15.34 -7.98 -29.63
N HIS A 4 14.84 -9.19 -29.38
CA HIS A 4 13.52 -9.44 -28.84
C HIS A 4 13.66 -10.46 -27.71
N ALA A 5 12.96 -10.25 -26.61
CA ALA A 5 12.90 -11.18 -25.50
C ALA A 5 11.46 -11.30 -24.97
N VAL A 6 11.12 -12.50 -24.58
CA VAL A 6 9.87 -12.83 -23.89
C VAL A 6 10.23 -13.72 -22.72
N GLY A 7 9.80 -13.35 -21.54
CA GLY A 7 9.92 -14.13 -20.33
C GLY A 7 8.54 -14.44 -19.73
N LEU A 8 8.37 -15.61 -19.18
CA LEU A 8 7.22 -15.98 -18.36
C LEU A 8 7.75 -16.36 -16.98
N PHE A 9 7.09 -15.88 -15.94
CA PHE A 9 7.47 -16.25 -14.58
C PHE A 9 6.25 -16.56 -13.72
N ARG A 10 6.50 -17.45 -12.75
CA ARG A 10 5.57 -17.70 -11.65
C ARG A 10 6.39 -17.88 -10.39
N LYS A 11 6.01 -17.18 -9.33
CA LYS A 11 6.65 -17.23 -8.02
C LYS A 11 5.59 -17.52 -6.97
N SER A 12 5.84 -18.51 -6.12
CA SER A 12 5.03 -18.77 -4.93
C SER A 12 5.85 -18.43 -3.70
N VAL A 13 5.29 -17.65 -2.80
CA VAL A 13 5.91 -17.24 -1.55
C VAL A 13 5.12 -17.86 -0.40
N GLU A 14 5.80 -18.68 0.39
CA GLU A 14 5.26 -19.33 1.58
C GLU A 14 5.91 -18.74 2.82
N ASN A 15 5.24 -18.87 3.97
CA ASN A 15 5.75 -18.38 5.25
C ASN A 15 6.15 -16.89 5.25
N TYR A 16 5.50 -16.07 4.44
CA TYR A 16 5.76 -14.63 4.45
C TYR A 16 5.33 -14.00 5.78
N ILE A 17 5.99 -12.91 6.16
CA ILE A 17 5.68 -12.19 7.38
C ILE A 17 4.38 -11.40 7.19
N THR A 18 3.43 -11.66 8.06
CA THR A 18 2.16 -10.94 8.13
C THR A 18 1.83 -10.60 9.59
N THR A 19 0.72 -9.91 9.81
CA THR A 19 0.21 -9.67 11.15
C THR A 19 -0.70 -10.82 11.55
N THR A 20 -0.34 -11.53 12.62
CA THR A 20 -1.17 -12.58 13.20
C THR A 20 -1.85 -12.08 14.46
N GLY A 21 -3.15 -12.37 14.59
CA GLY A 21 -3.94 -12.00 15.77
C GLY A 21 -4.28 -13.21 16.62
N GLN A 22 -4.18 -13.06 17.93
CA GLN A 22 -4.64 -14.03 18.90
C GLN A 22 -5.53 -13.36 19.94
N ASP A 23 -6.67 -13.95 20.21
CA ASP A 23 -7.55 -13.52 21.28
C ASP A 23 -7.04 -14.09 22.61
N GLN A 24 -6.79 -13.22 23.56
CA GLN A 24 -6.28 -13.54 24.89
C GLN A 24 -7.19 -12.96 25.96
N GLN A 25 -7.41 -13.73 27.01
CA GLN A 25 -8.09 -13.27 28.21
C GLN A 25 -7.07 -13.07 29.33
N PHE A 26 -7.21 -11.98 30.06
CA PHE A 26 -6.34 -11.66 31.18
C PHE A 26 -7.07 -11.88 32.52
N GLU A 27 -6.48 -12.70 33.38
CA GLU A 27 -7.02 -12.87 34.73
C GLU A 27 -7.08 -11.54 35.48
N GLY A 28 -8.18 -11.31 36.20
CA GLY A 28 -8.39 -10.10 36.97
C GLY A 28 -8.87 -8.89 36.20
N LEU A 29 -9.16 -9.02 34.90
CA LEU A 29 -9.79 -7.97 34.08
C LEU A 29 -11.21 -8.41 33.66
N PRO A 30 -12.23 -8.20 34.49
CA PRO A 30 -13.60 -8.53 34.16
C PRO A 30 -14.17 -7.59 33.11
N ASP A 31 -15.01 -8.13 32.24
CA ASP A 31 -15.79 -7.36 31.29
C ASP A 31 -17.14 -7.00 31.93
N ILE A 32 -17.26 -5.78 32.39
CA ILE A 32 -18.46 -5.29 33.04
C ILE A 32 -19.59 -4.93 32.05
N TYR A 33 -19.32 -4.88 30.76
CA TYR A 33 -20.31 -4.60 29.72
C TYR A 33 -20.97 -5.88 29.18
N GLN A 34 -20.62 -7.02 29.73
CA GLN A 34 -21.16 -8.33 29.39
C GLN A 34 -21.39 -9.15 30.65
N GLY A 35 -22.06 -10.27 30.46
CA GLY A 35 -22.26 -11.20 31.56
C GLY A 35 -23.58 -11.08 32.33
N PRO A 36 -23.74 -11.90 33.38
CA PRO A 36 -25.05 -12.02 34.11
C PRO A 36 -25.54 -10.71 34.70
N ARG A 37 -24.67 -9.97 35.37
CA ARG A 37 -25.05 -8.72 36.08
C ARG A 37 -25.45 -7.60 35.11
N TRP A 38 -24.75 -7.49 33.99
CA TRP A 38 -25.11 -6.56 32.92
C TRP A 38 -26.50 -6.89 32.34
N ASN A 39 -26.71 -8.16 32.01
CA ASN A 39 -27.98 -8.63 31.47
C ASN A 39 -29.14 -8.47 32.45
N GLU A 40 -28.88 -8.65 33.74
CA GLU A 40 -29.83 -8.40 34.82
C GLU A 40 -30.23 -6.92 34.85
N ALA A 41 -29.26 -6.00 34.82
CA ALA A 41 -29.51 -4.56 34.80
C ALA A 41 -30.33 -4.16 33.56
N VAL A 42 -29.94 -4.60 32.38
CA VAL A 42 -30.69 -4.34 31.13
C VAL A 42 -32.14 -4.84 31.23
N THR A 43 -32.33 -6.04 31.78
CA THR A 43 -33.65 -6.65 31.91
C THR A 43 -34.51 -5.86 32.91
N ALA A 44 -33.95 -5.47 34.07
CA ALA A 44 -34.65 -4.73 35.10
C ALA A 44 -35.08 -3.35 34.62
N LEU A 45 -34.16 -2.59 34.01
CA LEU A 45 -34.42 -1.26 33.44
C LEU A 45 -35.50 -1.33 32.35
N THR A 46 -35.38 -2.29 31.44
CA THR A 46 -36.38 -2.47 30.39
C THR A 46 -37.73 -2.82 30.91
N ALA A 47 -37.82 -3.68 31.96
CA ALA A 47 -39.09 -4.01 32.64
C ALA A 47 -39.69 -2.81 33.35
N ALA A 48 -38.89 -1.88 33.85
CA ALA A 48 -39.33 -0.63 34.43
C ALA A 48 -39.75 0.42 33.37
N GLY A 49 -39.61 0.13 32.09
CA GLY A 49 -39.88 1.08 30.99
C GLY A 49 -38.79 2.13 30.79
N GLU A 50 -37.61 1.90 31.34
CA GLU A 50 -36.47 2.77 31.23
C GLU A 50 -35.56 2.30 30.11
N GLN A 51 -34.79 3.24 29.53
CA GLN A 51 -33.78 2.92 28.51
C GLN A 51 -32.51 2.46 29.21
N ALA A 52 -32.02 1.27 28.85
CA ALA A 52 -30.80 0.69 29.39
C ALA A 52 -29.56 1.40 28.78
N THR A 53 -29.36 2.65 29.11
CA THR A 53 -28.14 3.40 28.79
C THR A 53 -27.01 3.01 29.74
N ASP A 54 -25.75 3.23 29.36
CA ASP A 54 -24.58 2.96 30.20
C ASP A 54 -24.75 3.64 31.58
N SER A 55 -25.22 4.89 31.64
CA SER A 55 -25.43 5.61 32.86
C SER A 55 -26.54 4.98 33.73
N ALA A 56 -27.64 4.51 33.14
CA ALA A 56 -28.69 3.84 33.85
C ALA A 56 -28.23 2.49 34.42
N ILE A 57 -27.44 1.74 33.67
CA ILE A 57 -26.87 0.48 34.11
C ILE A 57 -25.84 0.70 35.22
N TYR A 58 -25.01 1.73 35.14
CA TYR A 58 -24.09 2.09 36.21
C TYR A 58 -24.85 2.47 37.50
N ASN A 59 -25.91 3.25 37.44
CA ASN A 59 -26.73 3.55 38.58
C ASN A 59 -27.37 2.29 39.18
N TYR A 60 -27.87 1.40 38.33
CA TYR A 60 -28.38 0.10 38.78
C TYR A 60 -27.28 -0.71 39.50
N PHE A 61 -26.05 -0.70 39.02
CA PHE A 61 -24.92 -1.38 39.65
C PHE A 61 -24.63 -0.81 41.05
N ILE A 62 -24.67 0.54 41.22
CA ILE A 62 -24.48 1.21 42.50
C ILE A 62 -25.62 0.81 43.46
N ASP A 63 -26.85 0.89 43.00
CA ASP A 63 -28.05 0.62 43.82
C ASP A 63 -28.13 -0.86 44.27
N ASN A 64 -27.56 -1.77 43.48
CA ASN A 64 -27.56 -3.21 43.82
C ASN A 64 -26.23 -3.68 44.44
N GLY A 65 -25.33 -2.76 44.76
CA GLY A 65 -24.05 -3.07 45.41
C GLY A 65 -23.05 -3.79 44.55
N TYR A 66 -23.21 -3.72 43.20
CA TYR A 66 -22.24 -4.24 42.22
C TYR A 66 -21.10 -3.25 41.95
N ALA A 67 -21.32 -1.99 42.24
CA ALA A 67 -20.34 -0.91 42.20
C ALA A 67 -20.36 -0.09 43.50
N ASP A 68 -19.24 0.56 43.79
CA ASP A 68 -19.20 1.56 44.89
C ASP A 68 -19.85 2.89 44.47
N GLU A 69 -19.89 3.83 45.38
CA GLU A 69 -20.47 5.17 45.19
C GLU A 69 -19.76 6.01 44.12
N ASN A 70 -18.52 5.61 43.72
CA ASN A 70 -17.75 6.24 42.66
C ASN A 70 -17.92 5.51 41.31
N GLY A 71 -18.75 4.47 41.26
CA GLY A 71 -19.01 3.68 40.08
C GLY A 71 -17.95 2.62 39.78
N VAL A 72 -17.06 2.34 40.75
CA VAL A 72 -16.05 1.27 40.58
C VAL A 72 -16.70 -0.09 40.82
N VAL A 73 -16.80 -0.89 39.77
CA VAL A 73 -17.43 -2.22 39.84
C VAL A 73 -16.49 -3.21 40.54
N THR A 74 -17.00 -3.89 41.52
CA THR A 74 -16.27 -5.00 42.17
C THR A 74 -16.34 -6.24 41.31
N PRO A 75 -15.19 -6.80 40.89
CA PRO A 75 -15.15 -8.03 40.13
C PRO A 75 -15.80 -9.20 40.88
N ASN A 76 -16.42 -10.09 40.12
CA ASN A 76 -16.97 -11.31 40.65
C ASN A 76 -16.64 -12.50 39.73
N ALA A 77 -16.73 -13.73 40.25
CA ALA A 77 -16.34 -14.92 39.54
C ALA A 77 -17.21 -15.26 38.31
N ASP A 78 -18.43 -14.69 38.26
CA ASP A 78 -19.39 -14.92 37.17
C ASP A 78 -19.23 -13.90 36.03
N ASP A 79 -18.40 -12.86 36.24
CA ASP A 79 -18.12 -11.91 35.17
C ASP A 79 -17.22 -12.52 34.10
N PRO A 80 -17.52 -12.37 32.83
CA PRO A 80 -16.62 -12.79 31.78
C PRO A 80 -15.33 -11.97 31.85
N LEU A 81 -14.24 -12.53 31.37
CA LEU A 81 -12.98 -11.79 31.25
C LEU A 81 -12.96 -11.00 29.93
N ILE A 82 -12.34 -9.81 29.96
CA ILE A 82 -12.11 -9.05 28.75
C ILE A 82 -11.25 -9.86 27.80
N THR A 83 -11.74 -10.01 26.57
CA THR A 83 -11.00 -10.61 25.49
C THR A 83 -10.26 -9.52 24.69
N TRP A 84 -8.95 -9.59 24.67
CA TRP A 84 -8.09 -8.70 23.93
C TRP A 84 -7.57 -9.40 22.70
N ARG A 85 -7.67 -8.76 21.54
CA ARG A 85 -6.98 -9.20 20.36
C ARG A 85 -5.56 -8.62 20.37
N THR A 86 -4.58 -9.47 20.62
CA THR A 86 -3.16 -9.11 20.49
C THR A 86 -2.71 -9.42 19.08
N THR A 87 -2.04 -8.46 18.44
CA THR A 87 -1.47 -8.63 17.09
C THR A 87 0.04 -8.56 17.17
N GLN A 88 0.71 -9.46 16.47
CA GLN A 88 2.16 -9.52 16.38
C GLN A 88 2.61 -9.96 14.99
N PRO A 89 3.82 -9.60 14.55
CA PRO A 89 4.39 -10.18 13.35
C PRO A 89 4.51 -11.70 13.49
N GLY A 90 4.09 -12.42 12.48
CA GLY A 90 4.17 -13.88 12.44
C GLY A 90 4.26 -14.35 10.99
N ASN A 91 4.55 -15.62 10.81
CA ASN A 91 4.57 -16.24 9.48
C ASN A 91 3.15 -16.67 9.11
N SER A 92 2.75 -16.32 7.89
CA SER A 92 1.49 -16.81 7.32
C SER A 92 1.54 -18.31 7.09
N SER A 93 0.41 -18.98 7.32
CA SER A 93 0.20 -20.37 6.89
C SER A 93 -0.17 -20.49 5.41
N ASP A 94 -0.53 -19.37 4.79
CA ASP A 94 -0.99 -19.31 3.41
C ASP A 94 0.19 -19.07 2.47
N SER A 95 0.03 -19.45 1.21
CA SER A 95 0.94 -19.09 0.14
C SER A 95 0.33 -18.03 -0.74
N LYS A 96 1.18 -17.13 -1.27
CA LYS A 96 0.79 -16.14 -2.27
C LYS A 96 1.55 -16.39 -3.56
N THR A 97 0.86 -16.32 -4.68
CA THR A 97 1.45 -16.55 -6.00
C THR A 97 1.42 -15.26 -6.80
N VAL A 98 2.53 -14.98 -7.48
CA VAL A 98 2.67 -13.90 -8.47
C VAL A 98 3.13 -14.52 -9.77
N GLU A 99 2.45 -14.21 -10.85
CA GLU A 99 2.83 -14.64 -12.19
C GLU A 99 2.82 -13.47 -13.17
N GLY A 100 3.55 -13.59 -14.26
CA GLY A 100 3.57 -12.51 -15.22
C GLY A 100 4.36 -12.80 -16.49
N ILE A 101 4.35 -11.78 -17.34
CA ILE A 101 4.98 -11.77 -18.64
C ILE A 101 5.93 -10.59 -18.72
N GLU A 102 7.15 -10.85 -19.14
CA GLU A 102 8.16 -9.83 -19.45
C GLU A 102 8.39 -9.79 -20.95
N LEU A 103 8.32 -8.60 -21.53
CA LEU A 103 8.56 -8.34 -22.94
C LEU A 103 9.67 -7.33 -23.09
N ALA A 104 10.58 -7.54 -24.04
CA ALA A 104 11.58 -6.54 -24.40
C ALA A 104 11.85 -6.55 -25.91
N ILE A 105 12.03 -5.36 -26.47
CA ILE A 105 12.45 -5.14 -27.83
C ILE A 105 13.46 -4.00 -27.87
N GLN A 106 14.50 -4.16 -28.67
CA GLN A 106 15.42 -3.09 -29.03
C GLN A 106 15.73 -3.17 -30.51
N HIS A 107 15.77 -2.03 -31.17
CA HIS A 107 16.10 -1.96 -32.60
C HIS A 107 16.95 -0.73 -32.90
N THR A 108 17.99 -0.93 -33.69
CA THR A 108 18.79 0.14 -34.28
C THR A 108 18.65 0.14 -35.81
N PHE A 109 18.40 1.32 -36.39
CA PHE A 109 18.12 1.50 -37.82
C PHE A 109 19.43 1.63 -38.64
N GLY A 110 20.13 0.51 -38.85
CA GLY A 110 21.37 0.49 -39.59
C GLY A 110 22.40 1.47 -39.05
N ASP A 111 23.00 2.26 -39.93
CA ASP A 111 24.04 3.25 -39.63
C ASP A 111 23.45 4.68 -39.47
N THR A 112 22.13 4.82 -39.31
CA THR A 112 21.46 6.12 -39.20
C THR A 112 21.78 6.82 -37.87
N GLY A 113 22.16 6.09 -36.83
CA GLY A 113 22.30 6.55 -35.46
C GLY A 113 21.01 6.46 -34.67
N PHE A 114 19.83 6.28 -35.28
CA PHE A 114 18.56 6.14 -34.60
C PHE A 114 18.30 4.72 -34.10
N GLY A 115 17.63 4.65 -32.96
CA GLY A 115 17.12 3.42 -32.41
C GLY A 115 16.00 3.64 -31.41
N PHE A 116 15.37 2.55 -31.01
CA PHE A 116 14.39 2.54 -29.93
C PHE A 116 14.53 1.28 -29.09
N GLY A 117 14.06 1.36 -27.87
CA GLY A 117 13.90 0.22 -26.97
C GLY A 117 12.56 0.32 -26.26
N ALA A 118 11.94 -0.81 -26.00
CA ALA A 118 10.77 -0.91 -25.14
C ALA A 118 10.86 -2.17 -24.29
N ASN A 119 10.38 -2.10 -23.07
CA ASN A 119 10.13 -3.25 -22.24
C ASN A 119 8.83 -3.07 -21.48
N ALA A 120 8.18 -4.17 -21.15
CA ALA A 120 6.98 -4.18 -20.32
C ALA A 120 6.98 -5.42 -19.44
N THR A 121 6.49 -5.29 -18.22
CA THR A 121 6.19 -6.37 -17.31
C THR A 121 4.70 -6.28 -16.98
N LEU A 122 3.96 -7.32 -17.32
CA LEU A 122 2.58 -7.52 -16.92
C LEU A 122 2.59 -8.53 -15.80
N VAL A 123 2.00 -8.19 -14.66
CA VAL A 123 2.07 -9.00 -13.44
C VAL A 123 0.70 -9.16 -12.83
N ASP A 124 0.39 -10.37 -12.41
CA ASP A 124 -0.86 -10.71 -11.75
C ASP A 124 -0.57 -11.45 -10.44
N GLY A 125 -1.40 -11.22 -9.45
CA GLY A 125 -1.32 -11.84 -8.12
C GLY A 125 -2.61 -12.54 -7.76
N ASP A 126 -2.52 -13.68 -7.09
CA ASP A 126 -3.67 -14.52 -6.72
C ASP A 126 -4.56 -13.91 -5.62
N VAL A 127 -4.14 -12.82 -4.98
CA VAL A 127 -4.90 -12.12 -3.93
C VAL A 127 -4.92 -10.62 -4.21
N GLU A 128 -6.02 -10.16 -4.78
CA GLU A 128 -6.27 -8.75 -5.05
C GLU A 128 -6.96 -8.04 -3.88
N TYR A 129 -6.83 -6.72 -3.84
CA TYR A 129 -7.58 -5.88 -2.91
C TYR A 129 -8.99 -5.60 -3.43
N ASP A 130 -10.01 -5.94 -2.62
CA ASP A 130 -11.41 -5.62 -2.91
C ASP A 130 -11.83 -4.34 -2.14
N PRO A 131 -12.06 -3.19 -2.82
CA PRO A 131 -12.46 -1.94 -2.17
C PRO A 131 -13.85 -1.98 -1.53
N TYR A 132 -14.69 -2.95 -1.90
CA TYR A 132 -16.04 -3.12 -1.35
C TYR A 132 -16.08 -4.07 -0.14
N ASN A 133 -15.03 -4.84 0.09
CA ASN A 133 -14.93 -5.71 1.25
C ASN A 133 -14.40 -4.92 2.46
N LEU A 134 -15.25 -4.77 3.47
CA LEU A 134 -14.92 -4.04 4.71
C LEU A 134 -14.22 -4.91 5.76
N ASN A 135 -14.13 -6.22 5.53
CA ASN A 135 -13.43 -7.12 6.44
C ASN A 135 -11.91 -7.01 6.27
N GLU A 136 -11.19 -7.64 7.17
CA GLU A 136 -9.74 -7.78 7.07
C GLU A 136 -9.36 -8.49 5.75
N GLN A 137 -8.41 -7.92 5.04
CA GLN A 137 -7.89 -8.45 3.78
C GLN A 137 -6.36 -8.50 3.88
N ASP A 138 -5.75 -9.44 3.18
CA ASP A 138 -4.30 -9.57 3.06
C ASP A 138 -3.90 -9.69 1.58
N PRO A 139 -4.12 -8.65 0.75
CA PRO A 139 -3.77 -8.66 -0.65
C PRO A 139 -2.26 -8.63 -0.86
N LEU A 140 -1.84 -8.91 -2.09
CA LEU A 140 -0.48 -8.62 -2.53
C LEU A 140 -0.31 -7.12 -2.72
N VAL A 141 0.65 -6.54 -2.00
CA VAL A 141 0.98 -5.11 -2.11
C VAL A 141 2.16 -4.87 -3.03
N GLY A 142 2.21 -3.72 -3.69
CA GLY A 142 3.30 -3.33 -4.59
C GLY A 142 3.30 -4.05 -5.94
N ILE A 143 2.23 -4.75 -6.30
CA ILE A 143 2.07 -5.39 -7.61
C ILE A 143 1.50 -4.37 -8.58
N SER A 144 2.24 -4.09 -9.65
CA SER A 144 1.80 -3.19 -10.73
C SER A 144 2.41 -3.57 -12.06
N ASP A 145 1.68 -3.38 -13.13
CA ASP A 145 2.22 -3.41 -14.47
C ASP A 145 3.21 -2.26 -14.66
N SER A 146 4.23 -2.48 -15.47
CA SER A 146 5.19 -1.44 -15.81
C SER A 146 5.62 -1.51 -17.26
N ALA A 147 5.92 -0.37 -17.84
CA ALA A 147 6.45 -0.27 -19.18
C ALA A 147 7.46 0.86 -19.29
N ASN A 148 8.50 0.63 -20.09
CA ASN A 148 9.45 1.67 -20.45
C ASN A 148 9.55 1.71 -21.97
N PHE A 149 9.58 2.91 -22.51
CA PHE A 149 9.84 3.15 -23.93
C PHE A 149 10.92 4.21 -24.07
N GLN A 150 11.89 3.97 -24.92
CA GLN A 150 12.95 4.93 -25.22
C GLN A 150 13.18 5.06 -26.71
N VAL A 151 13.48 6.27 -27.14
CA VAL A 151 14.05 6.55 -28.45
C VAL A 151 15.40 7.19 -28.26
N PHE A 152 16.34 6.88 -29.12
CA PHE A 152 17.67 7.44 -29.04
C PHE A 152 18.27 7.72 -30.43
N TYR A 153 19.21 8.64 -30.44
CA TYR A 153 20.08 8.95 -31.56
C TYR A 153 21.52 9.01 -31.08
N GLU A 154 22.38 8.25 -31.69
CA GLU A 154 23.82 8.19 -31.37
C GLU A 154 24.63 8.18 -32.64
N LYS A 155 25.23 9.33 -33.00
CA LYS A 155 26.09 9.46 -34.14
C LYS A 155 26.98 10.69 -34.05
N GLU A 156 28.23 10.61 -34.52
CA GLU A 156 29.16 11.74 -34.69
C GLU A 156 29.35 12.57 -33.41
N GLY A 157 29.48 11.92 -32.26
CA GLY A 157 29.69 12.56 -30.97
C GLY A 157 28.39 13.16 -30.34
N LEU A 158 27.26 13.05 -31.04
CA LEU A 158 25.96 13.46 -30.47
C LEU A 158 25.18 12.23 -30.00
N SER A 159 24.77 12.24 -28.74
CA SER A 159 23.84 11.27 -28.15
C SER A 159 22.61 11.99 -27.59
N VAL A 160 21.45 11.60 -28.06
CA VAL A 160 20.15 12.12 -27.59
C VAL A 160 19.30 10.94 -27.19
N LYS A 161 18.68 11.00 -26.02
CA LYS A 161 17.76 9.95 -25.54
C LYS A 161 16.54 10.60 -24.89
N VAL A 162 15.37 10.04 -25.19
CA VAL A 162 14.10 10.35 -24.52
C VAL A 162 13.52 9.04 -24.03
N THR A 163 13.11 9.00 -22.78
CA THR A 163 12.55 7.82 -22.13
C THR A 163 11.20 8.17 -21.53
N TYR A 164 10.23 7.30 -21.70
CA TYR A 164 8.96 7.31 -20.99
C TYR A 164 8.90 6.07 -20.10
N ALA A 165 8.75 6.28 -18.78
CA ALA A 165 8.58 5.23 -17.79
C ALA A 165 7.16 5.30 -17.24
N TRP A 166 6.44 4.20 -17.31
CA TRP A 166 5.05 4.07 -16.89
C TRP A 166 4.86 2.91 -15.91
N ARG A 167 3.95 3.09 -14.96
CA ARG A 167 3.43 2.01 -14.12
C ARG A 167 1.92 2.20 -13.91
N SER A 168 1.19 1.10 -13.73
CA SER A 168 -0.22 1.13 -13.35
C SER A 168 -0.38 1.55 -11.87
N ASP A 169 -1.59 1.81 -11.46
CA ASP A 169 -1.98 1.92 -10.06
C ASP A 169 -1.66 0.63 -9.29
N TYR A 170 -1.49 0.75 -7.98
CA TYR A 170 -1.24 -0.40 -7.12
C TYR A 170 -1.51 -0.10 -5.63
N VAL A 171 -1.81 -1.14 -4.88
CA VAL A 171 -1.97 -1.07 -3.42
C VAL A 171 -0.60 -0.99 -2.75
N VAL A 172 -0.38 0.05 -1.94
CA VAL A 172 0.86 0.26 -1.16
C VAL A 172 0.76 -0.37 0.21
N GLY A 173 -0.42 -0.33 0.80
CA GLY A 173 -0.69 -0.90 2.11
C GLY A 173 -2.19 -0.96 2.35
N ILE A 174 -2.58 -1.96 3.08
CA ILE A 174 -3.90 -2.10 3.66
C ILE A 174 -3.85 -1.46 5.04
N GLY A 175 -4.66 -0.49 5.31
CA GLY A 175 -4.66 0.19 6.60
C GLY A 175 -4.57 -0.76 7.80
N GLN A 176 -4.26 -0.24 8.97
CA GLN A 176 -4.12 -1.08 10.16
C GLN A 176 -5.49 -1.59 10.62
N ALA A 177 -5.64 -2.91 10.73
CA ALA A 177 -6.77 -3.53 11.41
C ALA A 177 -6.68 -3.30 12.92
N GLN A 178 -7.06 -2.13 13.39
CA GLN A 178 -7.19 -1.82 14.82
C GLN A 178 -8.64 -1.87 15.30
N GLY A 179 -9.42 -2.81 14.78
CA GLY A 179 -10.84 -2.92 15.12
C GLY A 179 -11.71 -1.80 14.54
N SER A 180 -11.16 -0.96 13.68
CA SER A 180 -11.88 0.08 12.95
C SER A 180 -11.92 -0.25 11.47
N SER A 181 -13.11 -0.34 10.91
CA SER A 181 -13.35 -0.43 9.46
C SER A 181 -12.94 0.86 8.70
N ASP A 182 -12.51 1.88 9.42
CA ASP A 182 -12.29 3.23 8.90
C ASP A 182 -10.86 3.51 8.44
N ASN A 183 -9.99 2.50 8.44
CA ASN A 183 -8.62 2.66 7.96
C ASN A 183 -8.47 2.05 6.55
N PRO A 184 -8.76 2.82 5.49
CA PRO A 184 -8.74 2.32 4.12
C PRO A 184 -7.32 1.95 3.68
N ALA A 185 -7.23 1.09 2.66
CA ALA A 185 -5.99 0.88 1.95
C ALA A 185 -5.46 2.22 1.41
N THR A 186 -4.15 2.29 1.25
CA THR A 186 -3.49 3.35 0.49
C THR A 186 -3.09 2.79 -0.85
N GLN A 187 -3.50 3.46 -1.91
CA GLN A 187 -3.19 3.10 -3.29
C GLN A 187 -2.45 4.27 -3.96
N PHE A 188 -1.54 3.95 -4.86
CA PHE A 188 -0.97 4.94 -5.77
C PHE A 188 -1.66 4.85 -7.11
N ASP A 189 -1.92 6.01 -7.68
CA ASP A 189 -2.45 6.18 -9.02
C ASP A 189 -1.41 5.80 -10.08
N THR A 190 -1.88 5.55 -11.29
CA THR A 190 -1.04 5.39 -12.47
C THR A 190 -0.04 6.55 -12.57
N PHE A 191 1.20 6.23 -12.93
CA PHE A 191 2.28 7.22 -13.01
C PHE A 191 3.05 7.07 -14.32
N GLY A 192 3.32 8.19 -14.99
CA GLY A 192 4.01 8.21 -16.27
C GLY A 192 4.97 9.38 -16.43
N GLN A 193 6.28 9.13 -16.32
CA GLN A 193 7.33 10.15 -16.35
C GLN A 193 8.10 10.15 -17.66
N VAL A 194 8.37 11.32 -18.18
CA VAL A 194 9.26 11.54 -19.34
C VAL A 194 10.57 12.15 -18.89
N ASP A 195 11.68 11.51 -19.28
CA ASP A 195 13.04 11.99 -19.09
C ASP A 195 13.73 12.19 -20.44
N ALA A 196 14.66 13.12 -20.53
CA ALA A 196 15.46 13.33 -21.72
C ALA A 196 16.89 13.66 -21.39
N SER A 197 17.82 13.25 -22.25
CA SER A 197 19.23 13.62 -22.16
C SER A 197 19.83 13.89 -23.52
N ILE A 198 20.74 14.88 -23.56
CA ILE A 198 21.56 15.23 -24.71
C ILE A 198 23.00 15.28 -24.23
N ASN A 199 23.87 14.56 -24.92
CA ASN A 199 25.32 14.62 -24.71
C ASN A 199 25.99 14.97 -26.04
N TYR A 200 26.98 15.85 -26.01
CA TYR A 200 27.75 16.22 -27.19
C TYR A 200 29.24 16.25 -26.89
N ASP A 201 29.98 15.44 -27.61
CA ASP A 201 31.45 15.42 -27.57
C ASP A 201 32.01 16.56 -28.41
N VAL A 202 32.40 17.64 -27.74
CA VAL A 202 33.00 18.82 -28.40
C VAL A 202 34.36 18.47 -29.02
N ASN A 203 35.09 17.62 -28.32
CA ASN A 203 36.37 17.03 -28.79
C ASN A 203 36.70 15.78 -27.93
N GLU A 204 37.88 15.17 -28.14
CA GLU A 204 38.32 13.96 -27.42
C GLU A 204 38.41 14.14 -25.88
N HIS A 205 38.44 15.35 -25.40
CA HIS A 205 38.59 15.67 -23.98
C HIS A 205 37.36 16.27 -23.32
N LEU A 206 36.46 16.88 -24.11
CA LEU A 206 35.33 17.65 -23.56
C LEU A 206 33.98 17.16 -24.09
N THR A 207 33.14 16.70 -23.17
CA THR A 207 31.72 16.41 -23.42
C THR A 207 30.86 17.41 -22.64
N VAL A 208 29.87 18.01 -23.28
CA VAL A 208 28.83 18.81 -22.62
C VAL A 208 27.52 18.02 -22.61
N PHE A 209 26.73 18.19 -21.57
CA PHE A 209 25.46 17.48 -21.45
C PHE A 209 24.34 18.34 -20.87
N LEU A 210 23.12 18.03 -21.28
CA LEU A 210 21.87 18.56 -20.74
C LEU A 210 20.97 17.38 -20.40
N GLU A 211 20.44 17.36 -19.19
CA GLU A 211 19.50 16.35 -18.71
C GLU A 211 18.22 17.00 -18.21
N GLY A 212 17.09 16.39 -18.50
CA GLY A 212 15.78 16.75 -17.95
C GLY A 212 15.13 15.52 -17.35
N VAL A 213 14.69 15.62 -16.12
CA VAL A 213 13.97 14.58 -15.40
C VAL A 213 12.58 15.09 -15.08
N ASN A 214 11.57 14.25 -15.31
CA ASN A 214 10.17 14.58 -15.13
C ASN A 214 9.76 15.82 -15.96
N ILE A 215 10.13 15.86 -17.25
CA ILE A 215 9.90 17.02 -18.11
C ILE A 215 8.42 17.26 -18.45
N ASN A 216 7.56 16.25 -18.22
CA ASN A 216 6.10 16.34 -18.33
C ASN A 216 5.43 16.79 -17.03
N ASP A 217 6.19 17.12 -15.96
CA ASP A 217 5.69 17.54 -14.64
C ASP A 217 4.66 16.56 -14.03
N GLU A 218 4.96 15.28 -14.17
CA GLU A 218 4.10 14.24 -13.61
C GLU A 218 4.05 14.32 -12.09
N THR A 219 2.86 14.12 -11.53
CA THR A 219 2.61 14.18 -10.10
C THR A 219 2.20 12.80 -9.59
N GLU A 220 2.91 12.28 -8.60
CA GLU A 220 2.53 11.04 -7.94
C GLU A 220 1.35 11.30 -6.99
N ARG A 221 0.27 10.57 -7.18
CA ARG A 221 -0.96 10.73 -6.43
C ARG A 221 -1.27 9.48 -5.62
N GLY A 222 -1.73 9.68 -4.39
CA GLY A 222 -2.22 8.61 -3.53
C GLY A 222 -3.69 8.79 -3.19
N TYR A 223 -4.43 7.72 -3.20
CA TYR A 223 -5.85 7.68 -2.89
C TYR A 223 -6.17 6.53 -1.91
N GLY A 224 -7.36 6.57 -1.35
CA GLY A 224 -7.84 5.59 -0.37
C GLY A 224 -8.44 4.36 -1.02
N ARG A 225 -9.65 4.01 -0.58
CA ARG A 225 -10.39 2.84 -1.10
C ARG A 225 -10.83 3.01 -2.54
N PHE A 226 -11.19 4.23 -2.92
CA PHE A 226 -11.63 4.64 -4.25
C PHE A 226 -10.81 5.84 -4.71
N GLU A 227 -10.67 6.01 -6.02
CA GLU A 227 -9.86 7.08 -6.62
C GLU A 227 -10.29 8.49 -6.20
N GLU A 228 -11.57 8.68 -5.89
CA GLU A 228 -12.12 9.95 -5.42
C GLU A 228 -11.69 10.29 -3.99
N GLN A 229 -11.21 9.31 -3.22
CA GLN A 229 -10.71 9.50 -1.87
C GLN A 229 -9.24 9.96 -1.89
N PHE A 230 -9.02 11.18 -2.33
CA PHE A 230 -7.68 11.78 -2.36
C PHE A 230 -7.02 11.78 -0.98
N LEU A 231 -5.82 11.23 -0.87
CA LEU A 231 -5.02 11.22 0.35
C LEU A 231 -3.87 12.22 0.29
N PHE A 232 -3.08 12.18 -0.78
CA PHE A 232 -1.93 13.07 -0.98
C PHE A 232 -1.51 13.15 -2.44
N ALA A 233 -0.73 14.19 -2.75
CA ALA A 233 0.01 14.31 -3.99
C ALA A 233 1.46 14.69 -3.68
N ARG A 234 2.41 14.11 -4.44
CA ARG A 234 3.82 14.44 -4.38
C ARG A 234 4.22 15.13 -5.67
N LEU A 235 4.49 16.42 -5.56
CA LEU A 235 4.89 17.25 -6.66
C LEU A 235 6.42 17.34 -6.68
N TYR A 236 7.03 16.57 -7.57
CA TYR A 236 8.48 16.57 -7.73
C TYR A 236 8.98 17.71 -8.63
N GLY A 237 8.14 18.15 -9.57
CA GLY A 237 8.45 19.14 -10.58
C GLY A 237 9.49 18.66 -11.62
N PRO A 238 9.59 19.34 -12.75
CA PRO A 238 10.66 19.08 -13.72
C PRO A 238 12.00 19.58 -13.21
N ARG A 239 13.05 18.80 -13.45
CA ARG A 239 14.42 19.14 -13.04
C ARG A 239 15.35 19.08 -14.22
N TYR A 240 16.15 20.13 -14.42
CA TYR A 240 17.11 20.24 -15.52
C TYR A 240 18.53 20.39 -14.98
N THR A 241 19.46 19.68 -15.59
CA THR A 241 20.88 19.71 -15.25
C THR A 241 21.69 20.00 -16.51
N LEU A 242 22.51 21.02 -16.46
CA LEU A 242 23.54 21.32 -17.50
C LEU A 242 24.92 21.09 -16.91
N GLY A 243 25.77 20.37 -17.63
CA GLY A 243 27.11 20.10 -17.15
C GLY A 243 28.12 19.86 -18.26
N ALA A 244 29.36 19.74 -17.87
CA ALA A 244 30.48 19.40 -18.74
C ALA A 244 31.41 18.41 -18.05
N ARG A 245 31.99 17.48 -18.82
CA ARG A 245 32.99 16.51 -18.38
C ARG A 245 34.27 16.75 -19.17
N TYR A 246 35.38 16.87 -18.48
CA TYR A 246 36.70 16.96 -19.08
C TYR A 246 37.57 15.78 -18.68
N THR A 247 38.17 15.11 -19.67
CA THR A 247 39.08 13.98 -19.48
C THR A 247 40.48 14.41 -19.85
N PHE A 248 41.44 14.25 -18.94
CA PHE A 248 42.85 14.62 -19.12
C PHE A 248 43.62 13.59 -19.93
#